data_4a81b304c005b2f36449cee766e76019
#
_entry.id   4a81b304c005b2f36449cee766e76019
#
_cell.length_a   1.000
_cell.length_b   1.000
_cell.length_c   1.000
_cell.angle_alpha   90.00
_cell.angle_beta   90.00
_cell.angle_gamma   90.00
#
_symmetry.space_group_name_H-M   'P 1'
#
loop_
_entity.id
_entity.type
_entity.pdbx_description
1 polymer ?
#
loop_
_entity_poly.entity_id
_entity_poly.type
_entity_poly.pdbx_seq_one_letter_code
_entity_poly.pdbx_strand_id
1 'polypeptide(L)'
;MKYSGIKTQFLASKPEPAEVKIDEIDYSHVMTTEELQKNYDEYKIVDVRTDEEYEGAILYDEAKGGHLPGAIHIRYTDLFDDAGYLKSNEELTKMFEDAGLSKDDEIVTYCTGGIRSAYTQLVMEMCGFEHTYNYDQSFWRWAVVGDVE
;
A
#
# COMPACT_ATOMS: atom_id res chain seq x y z
N MET A 1 -19.04 -6.73 10.15
CA MET A 1 -18.95 -5.90 11.38
C MET A 1 -20.28 -5.19 11.58
N LYS A 2 -21.01 -5.44 12.69
CA LYS A 2 -22.21 -4.66 13.00
C LYS A 2 -21.76 -3.35 13.63
N TYR A 3 -21.97 -2.23 12.95
CA TYR A 3 -21.75 -0.89 13.51
C TYR A 3 -22.79 -0.61 14.61
N SER A 4 -22.68 -1.28 15.74
CA SER A 4 -23.55 -1.03 16.88
C SER A 4 -22.96 0.12 17.70
N GLY A 5 -23.59 1.28 17.66
CA GLY A 5 -23.26 2.41 18.53
C GLY A 5 -22.96 3.74 17.85
N ILE A 6 -22.87 3.80 16.53
CA ILE A 6 -22.71 5.08 15.83
C ILE A 6 -24.06 5.78 15.77
N LYS A 7 -24.15 6.92 16.44
CA LYS A 7 -25.32 7.81 16.32
C LYS A 7 -25.20 8.62 15.04
N THR A 8 -26.16 8.46 14.15
CA THR A 8 -26.28 9.27 12.93
C THR A 8 -27.30 10.39 13.14
N GLN A 9 -27.07 11.54 12.48
CA GLN A 9 -28.00 12.67 12.48
C GLN A 9 -28.14 13.20 11.05
N PHE A 10 -29.31 13.77 10.73
CA PHE A 10 -29.57 14.35 9.41
C PHE A 10 -29.07 15.79 9.25
N LEU A 11 -28.67 16.46 10.34
CA LEU A 11 -28.18 17.82 10.32
C LEU A 11 -26.65 17.82 10.36
N ALA A 12 -26.04 18.79 9.69
CA ALA A 12 -24.61 19.01 9.77
C ALA A 12 -24.18 19.22 11.23
N SER A 13 -23.18 18.49 11.68
CA SER A 13 -22.57 18.74 12.97
C SER A 13 -21.74 20.02 12.93
N LYS A 14 -21.74 20.77 14.01
CA LYS A 14 -20.80 21.85 14.26
C LYS A 14 -19.86 21.39 15.37
N PRO A 15 -18.76 20.70 15.04
CA PRO A 15 -17.80 20.31 16.06
C PRO A 15 -17.17 21.56 16.68
N GLU A 16 -16.93 21.51 17.98
CA GLU A 16 -16.12 22.54 18.64
C GLU A 16 -14.68 22.44 18.14
N PRO A 17 -14.01 23.58 17.93
CA PRO A 17 -12.59 23.58 17.59
C PRO A 17 -11.79 22.82 18.64
N ALA A 18 -10.89 21.95 18.19
CA ALA A 18 -9.95 21.26 19.06
C ALA A 18 -8.53 21.62 18.64
N GLU A 19 -7.66 21.78 19.59
CA GLU A 19 -6.22 21.93 19.37
C GLU A 19 -5.58 20.57 19.37
N VAL A 20 -4.92 20.22 18.27
CA VAL A 20 -4.14 18.98 18.14
C VAL A 20 -2.68 19.38 18.13
N LYS A 21 -1.92 18.83 19.07
CA LYS A 21 -0.47 18.99 19.15
C LYS A 21 0.20 17.73 18.63
N ILE A 22 1.02 17.88 17.59
CA ILE A 22 1.85 16.82 17.04
C ILE A 22 3.27 17.13 17.46
N ASP A 23 3.83 16.33 18.34
CA ASP A 23 5.19 16.54 18.86
C ASP A 23 6.26 15.93 17.94
N GLU A 24 5.94 14.82 17.25
CA GLU A 24 6.83 14.13 16.31
C GLU A 24 6.04 13.47 15.20
N ILE A 25 6.62 13.43 14.00
CA ILE A 25 6.06 12.67 12.86
C ILE A 25 6.83 11.35 12.77
N ASP A 26 6.10 10.25 12.77
CA ASP A 26 6.66 8.92 12.56
C ASP A 26 6.86 8.63 11.08
N TYR A 27 8.11 8.37 10.69
CA TYR A 27 8.51 8.01 9.33
C TYR A 27 8.96 6.54 9.21
N SER A 28 8.75 5.73 10.24
CA SER A 28 9.25 4.34 10.29
C SER A 28 8.74 3.44 9.16
N HIS A 29 7.58 3.77 8.60
CA HIS A 29 6.95 3.04 7.50
C HIS A 29 7.07 3.72 6.13
N VAL A 30 7.93 4.72 6.01
CA VAL A 30 8.16 5.44 4.76
C VAL A 30 9.41 4.91 4.06
N MET A 31 9.28 4.48 2.80
CA MET A 31 10.39 4.11 1.94
C MET A 31 10.74 5.25 1.00
N THR A 32 11.99 5.69 1.01
CA THR A 32 12.50 6.67 0.04
C THR A 32 13.05 6.00 -1.21
N THR A 33 13.12 6.72 -2.32
CA THR A 33 13.74 6.21 -3.55
C THR A 33 15.20 5.83 -3.34
N GLU A 34 15.94 6.65 -2.62
CA GLU A 34 17.37 6.47 -2.36
C GLU A 34 17.63 5.20 -1.53
N GLU A 35 16.81 4.96 -0.51
CA GLU A 35 16.93 3.77 0.33
C GLU A 35 16.54 2.51 -0.44
N LEU A 36 15.43 2.57 -1.18
CA LEU A 36 14.98 1.45 -2.01
C LEU A 36 16.03 1.07 -3.07
N GLN A 37 16.61 2.04 -3.77
CA GLN A 37 17.66 1.79 -4.78
C GLN A 37 18.93 1.20 -4.16
N LYS A 38 19.30 1.64 -2.96
CA LYS A 38 20.52 1.21 -2.28
C LYS A 38 20.45 -0.24 -1.80
N ASN A 39 19.30 -0.66 -1.29
CA ASN A 39 19.11 -1.95 -0.61
C ASN A 39 18.00 -2.79 -1.28
N TYR A 40 17.80 -2.65 -2.59
CA TYR A 40 16.68 -3.23 -3.33
C TYR A 40 16.49 -4.74 -3.08
N ASP A 41 17.58 -5.49 -3.06
CA ASP A 41 17.58 -6.95 -2.91
C ASP A 41 17.21 -7.42 -1.48
N GLU A 42 17.15 -6.50 -0.51
CA GLU A 42 16.75 -6.80 0.87
C GLU A 42 15.23 -6.83 1.04
N TYR A 43 14.49 -6.27 0.07
CA TYR A 43 13.05 -6.10 0.15
C TYR A 43 12.25 -7.05 -0.73
N LYS A 44 11.08 -7.48 -0.25
CA LYS A 44 10.01 -8.00 -1.08
C LYS A 44 9.20 -6.85 -1.62
N ILE A 45 9.21 -6.66 -2.92
CA ILE A 45 8.49 -5.55 -3.57
C ILE A 45 7.09 -5.99 -3.95
N VAL A 46 6.08 -5.23 -3.56
CA VAL A 46 4.67 -5.53 -3.84
C VAL A 46 4.04 -4.43 -4.67
N ASP A 47 3.67 -4.75 -5.90
CA ASP A 47 2.86 -3.88 -6.76
C ASP A 47 1.38 -4.07 -6.48
N VAL A 48 0.70 -2.99 -6.11
CA VAL A 48 -0.74 -3.05 -5.78
C VAL A 48 -1.63 -2.42 -6.86
N ARG A 49 -1.08 -2.13 -8.03
CA ARG A 49 -1.78 -1.55 -9.17
C ARG A 49 -2.72 -2.55 -9.83
N THR A 50 -3.40 -2.12 -10.88
CA THR A 50 -4.22 -3.00 -11.73
C THR A 50 -3.34 -3.89 -12.60
N ASP A 51 -3.95 -4.96 -13.16
CA ASP A 51 -3.27 -5.86 -14.09
C ASP A 51 -2.71 -5.08 -15.29
N GLU A 52 -3.49 -4.14 -15.84
CA GLU A 52 -3.09 -3.32 -16.98
C GLU A 52 -1.86 -2.44 -16.68
N GLU A 53 -1.82 -1.82 -15.50
CA GLU A 53 -0.67 -1.01 -15.07
C GLU A 53 0.57 -1.88 -14.86
N TYR A 54 0.41 -3.05 -14.26
CA TYR A 54 1.50 -4.01 -14.03
C TYR A 54 2.06 -4.53 -15.35
N GLU A 55 1.21 -4.83 -16.32
CA GLU A 55 1.58 -5.30 -17.66
C GLU A 55 2.15 -4.22 -18.58
N GLY A 56 2.23 -2.98 -18.13
CA GLY A 56 2.94 -1.91 -18.81
C GLY A 56 2.07 -0.82 -19.45
N ALA A 57 0.76 -0.78 -19.16
CA ALA A 57 -0.07 0.34 -19.59
C ALA A 57 0.36 1.65 -18.89
N ILE A 58 0.50 2.72 -19.66
CA ILE A 58 0.73 4.08 -19.17
C ILE A 58 -0.62 4.79 -19.08
N LEU A 59 -1.15 4.91 -17.88
CA LEU A 59 -2.50 5.46 -17.65
C LEU A 59 -2.49 6.84 -17.01
N TYR A 60 -1.38 7.24 -16.39
CA TYR A 60 -1.27 8.45 -15.58
C TYR A 60 0.01 9.26 -15.92
N ASP A 61 0.40 9.29 -17.18
CA ASP A 61 1.58 10.02 -17.70
C ASP A 61 2.92 9.54 -17.07
N GLU A 62 3.05 8.25 -16.76
CA GLU A 62 4.30 7.66 -16.30
C GLU A 62 5.36 7.72 -17.42
N ALA A 63 6.62 7.87 -17.03
CA ALA A 63 7.74 7.97 -18.00
C ALA A 63 7.99 6.66 -18.78
N LYS A 64 7.64 5.52 -18.19
CA LYS A 64 7.71 4.16 -18.77
C LYS A 64 6.53 3.34 -18.28
N GLY A 65 6.12 2.32 -19.05
CA GLY A 65 5.26 1.25 -18.57
C GLY A 65 6.07 0.12 -17.95
N GLY A 66 5.38 -0.87 -17.36
CA GLY A 66 5.97 -2.02 -16.68
C GLY A 66 5.84 -1.94 -15.16
N HIS A 67 6.69 -2.68 -14.45
CA HIS A 67 6.70 -2.76 -12.99
C HIS A 67 8.13 -2.80 -12.45
N LEU A 68 8.30 -2.66 -11.14
CA LEU A 68 9.60 -2.77 -10.48
C LEU A 68 10.10 -4.21 -10.60
N PRO A 69 11.40 -4.43 -10.87
CA PRO A 69 11.95 -5.76 -11.12
C PRO A 69 11.64 -6.76 -10.00
N GLY A 70 11.08 -7.92 -10.37
CA GLY A 70 10.73 -8.97 -9.42
C GLY A 70 9.56 -8.65 -8.49
N ALA A 71 8.77 -7.63 -8.77
CA ALA A 71 7.63 -7.26 -7.93
C ALA A 71 6.56 -8.35 -7.90
N ILE A 72 6.09 -8.66 -6.69
CA ILE A 72 4.93 -9.52 -6.46
C ILE A 72 3.68 -8.69 -6.73
N HIS A 73 2.80 -9.18 -7.60
CA HIS A 73 1.58 -8.46 -7.94
C HIS A 73 0.40 -8.89 -7.04
N ILE A 74 -0.10 -7.95 -6.24
CA ILE A 74 -1.29 -8.12 -5.39
C ILE A 74 -2.15 -6.88 -5.54
N ARG A 75 -3.20 -6.93 -6.34
CA ARG A 75 -4.03 -5.74 -6.58
C ARG A 75 -4.71 -5.28 -5.29
N TYR A 76 -4.71 -3.96 -5.04
CA TYR A 76 -5.39 -3.41 -3.86
C TYR A 76 -6.88 -3.76 -3.81
N THR A 77 -7.50 -4.02 -4.97
CA THR A 77 -8.91 -4.45 -5.08
C THR A 77 -9.15 -5.85 -4.53
N ASP A 78 -8.13 -6.72 -4.53
CA ASP A 78 -8.23 -8.08 -4.03
C ASP A 78 -8.32 -8.16 -2.49
N LEU A 79 -8.09 -7.04 -1.81
CA LEU A 79 -8.27 -6.92 -0.36
C LEU A 79 -9.75 -6.93 0.05
N PHE A 80 -10.67 -6.72 -0.89
CA PHE A 80 -12.10 -6.61 -0.62
C PHE A 80 -12.85 -7.85 -1.07
N ASP A 81 -13.98 -8.11 -0.41
CA ASP A 81 -14.97 -9.09 -0.84
C ASP A 81 -15.88 -8.53 -1.95
N ASP A 82 -16.77 -9.39 -2.49
CA ASP A 82 -17.71 -9.00 -3.56
C ASP A 82 -18.72 -7.93 -3.12
N ALA A 83 -18.90 -7.71 -1.82
CA ALA A 83 -19.76 -6.67 -1.26
C ALA A 83 -19.00 -5.36 -0.99
N GLY A 84 -17.69 -5.33 -1.28
CA GLY A 84 -16.83 -4.16 -1.08
C GLY A 84 -16.37 -3.96 0.36
N TYR A 85 -16.48 -4.97 1.21
CA TYR A 85 -15.91 -4.94 2.55
C TYR A 85 -14.50 -5.51 2.55
N LEU A 86 -13.64 -4.96 3.40
CA LEU A 86 -12.33 -5.54 3.65
C LEU A 86 -12.49 -6.98 4.13
N LYS A 87 -11.75 -7.91 3.51
CA LYS A 87 -11.70 -9.31 3.92
C LYS A 87 -11.23 -9.43 5.38
N SER A 88 -11.46 -10.57 6.00
CA SER A 88 -10.97 -10.83 7.36
C SER A 88 -9.43 -10.88 7.38
N ASN A 89 -8.83 -10.59 8.54
CA ASN A 89 -7.38 -10.68 8.70
C ASN A 89 -6.84 -12.07 8.38
N GLU A 90 -7.63 -13.13 8.64
CA GLU A 90 -7.24 -14.51 8.32
C GLU A 90 -7.18 -14.74 6.80
N GLU A 91 -8.19 -14.29 6.05
CA GLU A 91 -8.22 -14.38 4.58
C GLU A 91 -7.11 -13.56 3.93
N LEU A 92 -6.87 -12.35 4.45
CA LEU A 92 -5.81 -11.46 3.96
C LEU A 92 -4.42 -12.03 4.26
N THR A 93 -4.18 -12.51 5.49
CA THR A 93 -2.91 -13.14 5.84
C THR A 93 -2.62 -14.31 4.91
N LYS A 94 -3.61 -15.19 4.71
CA LYS A 94 -3.46 -16.32 3.80
C LYS A 94 -3.15 -15.87 2.36
N MET A 95 -3.81 -14.82 1.88
CA MET A 95 -3.58 -14.29 0.52
C MET A 95 -2.15 -13.76 0.36
N PHE A 96 -1.61 -13.05 1.35
CA PHE A 96 -0.24 -12.56 1.34
C PHE A 96 0.78 -13.71 1.41
N GLU A 97 0.53 -14.71 2.27
CA GLU A 97 1.38 -15.89 2.39
C GLU A 97 1.35 -16.75 1.11
N ASP A 98 0.19 -16.96 0.49
CA ASP A 98 0.04 -17.67 -0.78
C ASP A 98 0.78 -16.94 -1.93
N ALA A 99 0.92 -15.63 -1.86
CA ALA A 99 1.72 -14.82 -2.79
C ALA A 99 3.24 -14.90 -2.54
N GLY A 100 3.66 -15.62 -1.50
CA GLY A 100 5.08 -15.83 -1.18
C GLY A 100 5.67 -14.83 -0.20
N LEU A 101 4.83 -14.11 0.54
CA LEU A 101 5.24 -13.21 1.61
C LEU A 101 5.23 -13.91 2.96
N SER A 102 6.18 -13.57 3.82
CA SER A 102 6.26 -13.99 5.22
C SER A 102 6.18 -12.78 6.14
N LYS A 103 5.74 -12.98 7.37
CA LYS A 103 5.68 -11.90 8.38
C LYS A 103 7.05 -11.38 8.80
N ASP A 104 8.10 -12.16 8.54
CA ASP A 104 9.49 -11.78 8.83
C ASP A 104 10.17 -11.08 7.63
N ASP A 105 9.47 -10.93 6.49
CA ASP A 105 10.01 -10.25 5.32
C ASP A 105 9.97 -8.73 5.50
N GLU A 106 10.98 -8.04 4.98
CA GLU A 106 10.99 -6.60 4.77
C GLU A 106 10.22 -6.28 3.47
N ILE A 107 9.02 -5.71 3.58
CA ILE A 107 8.07 -5.58 2.47
C ILE A 107 7.89 -4.12 2.09
N VAL A 108 8.11 -3.79 0.82
CA VAL A 108 7.84 -2.46 0.28
C VAL A 108 6.64 -2.54 -0.66
N THR A 109 5.60 -1.79 -0.34
CA THR A 109 4.43 -1.64 -1.22
C THR A 109 4.56 -0.40 -2.08
N TYR A 110 4.15 -0.47 -3.34
CA TYR A 110 4.04 0.69 -4.22
C TYR A 110 2.80 0.61 -5.11
N CYS A 111 2.37 1.77 -5.59
CA CYS A 111 1.37 1.86 -6.66
C CYS A 111 1.83 2.87 -7.72
N THR A 112 0.97 3.73 -8.23
CA THR A 112 1.38 4.79 -9.17
C THR A 112 1.94 6.01 -8.42
N GLY A 113 1.24 6.47 -7.36
CA GLY A 113 1.60 7.67 -6.58
C GLY A 113 1.40 7.53 -5.07
N GLY A 114 1.53 6.34 -4.49
CA GLY A 114 1.65 6.09 -3.04
C GLY A 114 0.35 5.87 -2.25
N ILE A 115 -0.84 6.21 -2.79
CA ILE A 115 -2.09 6.18 -2.01
C ILE A 115 -2.64 4.77 -1.82
N ARG A 116 -2.77 3.99 -2.91
CA ARG A 116 -3.26 2.60 -2.86
C ARG A 116 -2.30 1.71 -2.08
N SER A 117 -1.01 1.97 -2.20
CA SER A 117 0.05 1.24 -1.51
C SER A 117 0.08 1.55 -0.01
N ALA A 118 -0.11 2.80 0.41
CA ALA A 118 -0.23 3.15 1.82
C ALA A 118 -1.41 2.43 2.49
N TYR A 119 -2.54 2.32 1.78
CA TYR A 119 -3.68 1.54 2.27
C TYR A 119 -3.33 0.06 2.41
N THR A 120 -2.68 -0.55 1.41
CA THR A 120 -2.28 -1.96 1.46
C THR A 120 -1.27 -2.22 2.57
N GLN A 121 -0.28 -1.34 2.74
CA GLN A 121 0.70 -1.39 3.82
C GLN A 121 0.01 -1.42 5.19
N LEU A 122 -0.94 -0.52 5.45
CA LEU A 122 -1.73 -0.52 6.69
C LEU A 122 -2.52 -1.83 6.88
N VAL A 123 -3.09 -2.39 5.81
CA VAL A 123 -3.79 -3.68 5.88
C VAL A 123 -2.83 -4.82 6.21
N MET A 124 -1.62 -4.81 5.68
CA MET A 124 -0.59 -5.79 6.04
C MET A 124 -0.20 -5.70 7.52
N GLU A 125 -0.03 -4.51 8.07
CA GLU A 125 0.20 -4.31 9.52
C GLU A 125 -0.96 -4.87 10.36
N MET A 126 -2.22 -4.62 9.96
CA MET A 126 -3.39 -5.20 10.64
C MET A 126 -3.39 -6.73 10.63
N CYS A 127 -2.72 -7.35 9.66
CA CYS A 127 -2.52 -8.80 9.55
C CYS A 127 -1.26 -9.30 10.28
N GLY A 128 -0.47 -8.40 10.89
CA GLY A 128 0.72 -8.74 11.66
C GLY A 128 2.00 -8.87 10.83
N PHE A 129 2.08 -8.23 9.67
CA PHE A 129 3.31 -8.00 8.91
C PHE A 129 3.92 -6.69 9.41
N GLU A 130 4.86 -6.76 10.35
CA GLU A 130 5.36 -5.59 11.09
C GLU A 130 6.42 -4.78 10.30
N HIS A 131 7.12 -5.43 9.37
CA HIS A 131 8.19 -4.82 8.56
C HIS A 131 7.67 -4.41 7.18
N THR A 132 6.73 -3.48 7.16
CA THR A 132 6.07 -3.02 5.92
C THR A 132 6.29 -1.53 5.72
N TYR A 133 6.60 -1.15 4.48
CA TYR A 133 6.90 0.21 4.11
C TYR A 133 6.09 0.65 2.89
N ASN A 134 5.64 1.89 2.90
CA ASN A 134 5.04 2.50 1.72
C ASN A 134 6.09 3.30 0.93
N TYR A 135 6.26 2.98 -0.33
CA TYR A 135 7.06 3.80 -1.24
C TYR A 135 6.18 4.92 -1.81
N ASP A 136 6.17 6.08 -1.14
CA ASP A 136 5.27 7.20 -1.45
C ASP A 136 5.44 7.76 -2.86
N GLN A 137 6.68 7.89 -3.34
CA GLN A 137 6.96 8.40 -4.69
C GLN A 137 6.56 7.39 -5.77
N SER A 138 6.46 6.12 -5.41
CA SER A 138 5.89 5.02 -6.20
C SER A 138 6.40 4.92 -7.64
N PHE A 139 5.59 4.36 -8.52
CA PHE A 139 5.97 4.12 -9.92
C PHE A 139 6.24 5.40 -10.70
N TRP A 140 5.58 6.51 -10.40
CA TRP A 140 5.87 7.79 -11.05
C TRP A 140 7.34 8.19 -10.92
N ARG A 141 7.91 8.01 -9.74
CA ARG A 141 9.33 8.31 -9.53
C ARG A 141 10.23 7.21 -10.08
N TRP A 142 9.86 5.94 -9.80
CA TRP A 142 10.67 4.80 -10.22
C TRP A 142 10.83 4.71 -11.74
N ALA A 143 9.77 4.93 -12.50
CA ALA A 143 9.79 4.94 -13.97
C ALA A 143 10.77 5.95 -14.58
N VAL A 144 11.20 6.96 -13.82
CA VAL A 144 12.20 7.94 -14.25
C VAL A 144 13.62 7.49 -13.90
N VAL A 145 13.82 6.88 -12.72
CA VAL A 145 15.16 6.68 -12.13
C VAL A 145 15.59 5.23 -12.04
N GLY A 146 14.66 4.28 -12.17
CA GLY A 146 14.89 2.84 -12.01
C GLY A 146 14.72 2.06 -13.30
N ASP A 147 15.10 0.78 -13.24
CA ASP A 147 14.80 -0.20 -14.28
C ASP A 147 13.38 -0.75 -14.08
N VAL A 148 12.76 -1.22 -15.17
CA VAL A 148 11.42 -1.80 -15.19
C VAL A 148 11.42 -3.12 -15.95
N GLU A 149 10.52 -4.01 -15.58
CA GLU A 149 10.17 -5.25 -16.28
C GLU A 149 8.81 -5.16 -16.94
#